data_2f3ef4f04608e0c32ba125d7da04e343
#
_entry.id   2f3ef4f04608e0c32ba125d7da04e343
#
_cell.length_a   1.000
_cell.length_b   1.000
_cell.length_c   1.000
_cell.angle_alpha   90.00
_cell.angle_beta   90.00
_cell.angle_gamma   90.00
#
_symmetry.space_group_name_H-M   'P 1'
#
loop_
_entity.id
_entity.type
_entity.pdbx_description
1 polymer ?
#
loop_
_entity_poly.entity_id
_entity_poly.type
_entity_poly.pdbx_seq_one_letter_code
_entity_poly.pdbx_strand_id
1 'polypeptide(L)'
;GNGSNSGHVRVYEWDNSSWTQIGNDIDGEAAEDQSGISVSLSSDGSIVAIGAGDNDGNGDNSGHVRVYEWDNTSWTQLGGDIDGEAAGDYSGYSVSLSSDGTIVAIGAPVNDNYSGHVRVYQWDNTSWTQIGDDIDGEAANDFSGISVSMSSDGSIVAIGAGDNDGNGDNSGHVRVYEWDNTSWTQLGGDIDGEAAGDYSGQSVSISSDGSIVAIGAKYNSGNGISSGNVRVYEWDDSSWNQLGSDIDGEAAGDLSGHSVSLRSDGSIVAIGAYGNDGNGNLSGHVRVYEWNNTSWTQIGDDIDGEAADDQSGHSVSLSSDGSFVAIGAL
;
A
#
# COMPACT_ATOMS: atom_id res chain seq x y z
N GLY A 1 -21.82 13.28 -3.78
CA GLY A 1 -21.20 12.98 -2.49
C GLY A 1 -21.81 13.77 -1.34
N ASN A 2 -21.48 13.42 -0.12
CA ASN A 2 -22.08 13.92 1.11
C ASN A 2 -21.42 15.18 1.67
N GLY A 3 -20.71 15.95 0.84
CA GLY A 3 -20.06 17.21 1.21
C GLY A 3 -18.73 17.44 0.49
N SER A 4 -18.06 18.57 0.81
CA SER A 4 -16.73 18.87 0.30
C SER A 4 -15.76 17.81 0.81
N ASN A 5 -14.88 17.30 -0.04
CA ASN A 5 -13.85 16.28 0.29
C ASN A 5 -14.39 15.03 1.01
N SER A 6 -15.70 14.69 0.85
CA SER A 6 -16.24 13.46 1.44
C SER A 6 -15.60 12.20 0.85
N GLY A 7 -15.11 12.30 -0.39
CA GLY A 7 -14.59 11.16 -1.13
C GLY A 7 -15.69 10.22 -1.63
N HIS A 8 -15.33 9.32 -2.53
CA HIS A 8 -16.17 8.20 -2.96
C HIS A 8 -15.31 7.16 -3.71
N VAL A 9 -15.80 5.95 -3.80
CA VAL A 9 -15.20 4.86 -4.58
C VAL A 9 -16.18 4.37 -5.64
N ARG A 10 -15.66 4.08 -6.83
CA ARG A 10 -16.39 3.43 -7.94
C ARG A 10 -15.67 2.16 -8.32
N VAL A 11 -16.44 1.11 -8.52
CA VAL A 11 -15.92 -0.18 -8.99
C VAL A 11 -16.42 -0.45 -10.40
N TYR A 12 -15.52 -0.90 -11.26
CA TYR A 12 -15.83 -1.19 -12.66
C TYR A 12 -15.47 -2.62 -12.98
N GLU A 13 -16.30 -3.27 -13.80
CA GLU A 13 -16.07 -4.61 -14.35
C GLU A 13 -15.79 -4.53 -15.85
N TRP A 14 -14.83 -5.34 -16.32
CA TRP A 14 -14.54 -5.49 -17.75
C TRP A 14 -15.36 -6.63 -18.35
N ASP A 15 -16.28 -6.29 -19.27
CA ASP A 15 -17.18 -7.26 -19.93
C ASP A 15 -16.62 -7.86 -21.24
N ASN A 16 -15.32 -7.80 -21.46
CA ASN A 16 -14.59 -8.13 -22.70
C ASN A 16 -14.79 -7.12 -23.84
N SER A 17 -15.45 -6.00 -23.63
CA SER A 17 -15.67 -4.94 -24.63
C SER A 17 -15.54 -3.54 -24.07
N SER A 18 -15.98 -3.33 -22.81
CA SER A 18 -15.98 -2.04 -22.13
C SER A 18 -15.87 -2.20 -20.61
N TRP A 19 -15.38 -1.14 -19.97
CA TRP A 19 -15.46 -1.00 -18.52
C TRP A 19 -16.86 -0.49 -18.16
N THR A 20 -17.58 -1.24 -17.34
CA THR A 20 -18.94 -0.87 -16.89
C THR A 20 -18.93 -0.74 -15.37
N GLN A 21 -19.40 0.41 -14.86
CA GLN A 21 -19.52 0.59 -13.42
C GLN A 21 -20.55 -0.41 -12.87
N ILE A 22 -20.16 -1.15 -11.84
CA ILE A 22 -21.04 -2.06 -11.11
C ILE A 22 -21.56 -1.38 -9.85
N GLY A 23 -22.88 -1.32 -9.73
CA GLY A 23 -23.55 -0.60 -8.64
C GLY A 23 -23.48 0.92 -8.74
N ASN A 24 -23.83 1.55 -7.64
CA ASN A 24 -23.71 3.01 -7.47
C ASN A 24 -22.36 3.38 -6.87
N ASP A 25 -22.06 4.67 -6.85
CA ASP A 25 -20.93 5.20 -6.10
C ASP A 25 -21.04 4.81 -4.62
N ILE A 26 -19.94 4.44 -4.01
CA ILE A 26 -19.84 4.21 -2.57
C ILE A 26 -19.33 5.50 -1.98
N ASP A 27 -20.23 6.35 -1.52
CA ASP A 27 -19.92 7.68 -1.02
C ASP A 27 -19.33 7.67 0.39
N GLY A 28 -18.43 8.62 0.68
CA GLY A 28 -18.03 8.96 2.04
C GLY A 28 -19.24 9.44 2.86
N GLU A 29 -19.20 9.31 4.16
CA GLU A 29 -20.34 9.57 5.05
C GLU A 29 -20.58 11.04 5.29
N ALA A 30 -19.52 11.80 5.48
CA ALA A 30 -19.59 13.22 5.76
C ALA A 30 -18.53 14.04 4.97
N ALA A 31 -18.64 15.35 5.07
CA ALA A 31 -17.65 16.24 4.50
C ALA A 31 -16.29 16.06 5.19
N GLU A 32 -15.23 16.15 4.41
CA GLU A 32 -13.81 16.04 4.82
C GLU A 32 -13.35 14.63 5.18
N ASP A 33 -14.18 13.58 5.09
CA ASP A 33 -13.81 12.19 5.42
C ASP A 33 -12.71 11.61 4.53
N GLN A 34 -12.55 12.14 3.31
CA GLN A 34 -11.61 11.64 2.29
C GLN A 34 -11.75 10.13 2.01
N SER A 35 -13.00 9.61 2.02
CA SER A 35 -13.27 8.20 1.74
C SER A 35 -12.71 7.78 0.38
N GLY A 36 -11.92 6.71 0.35
CA GLY A 36 -11.19 6.25 -0.82
C GLY A 36 -9.73 6.73 -0.87
N ILE A 37 -9.18 7.30 0.21
CA ILE A 37 -7.74 7.59 0.31
C ILE A 37 -6.91 6.32 0.15
N SER A 38 -7.44 5.21 0.60
CA SER A 38 -6.92 3.86 0.37
C SER A 38 -8.04 2.90 -0.01
N VAL A 39 -7.75 1.98 -0.91
CA VAL A 39 -8.71 0.95 -1.36
C VAL A 39 -7.99 -0.37 -1.58
N SER A 40 -8.67 -1.47 -1.28
CA SER A 40 -8.20 -2.82 -1.59
C SER A 40 -9.36 -3.70 -2.03
N LEU A 41 -9.16 -4.52 -3.08
CA LEU A 41 -10.16 -5.43 -3.64
C LEU A 41 -9.77 -6.89 -3.37
N SER A 42 -10.77 -7.73 -3.12
CA SER A 42 -10.60 -9.19 -3.19
C SER A 42 -10.20 -9.64 -4.60
N SER A 43 -9.61 -10.82 -4.72
CA SER A 43 -9.08 -11.31 -6.00
C SER A 43 -10.14 -11.51 -7.10
N ASP A 44 -11.40 -11.74 -6.71
CA ASP A 44 -12.54 -11.85 -7.63
C ASP A 44 -13.31 -10.54 -7.83
N GLY A 45 -12.90 -9.46 -7.13
CA GLY A 45 -13.53 -8.14 -7.20
C GLY A 45 -14.87 -8.04 -6.49
N SER A 46 -15.27 -9.06 -5.71
CA SER A 46 -16.56 -9.08 -5.03
C SER A 46 -16.57 -8.35 -3.69
N ILE A 47 -15.40 -8.09 -3.09
CA ILE A 47 -15.25 -7.39 -1.81
C ILE A 47 -14.28 -6.22 -1.98
N VAL A 48 -14.65 -5.06 -1.41
CA VAL A 48 -13.80 -3.86 -1.38
C VAL A 48 -13.69 -3.30 0.02
N ALA A 49 -12.47 -3.06 0.50
CA ALA A 49 -12.18 -2.27 1.68
C ALA A 49 -11.84 -0.83 1.27
N ILE A 50 -12.37 0.13 2.00
CA ILE A 50 -12.27 1.56 1.71
C ILE A 50 -11.85 2.29 2.98
N GLY A 51 -10.69 2.90 2.97
CA GLY A 51 -10.21 3.75 4.06
C GLY A 51 -10.69 5.19 3.93
N ALA A 52 -10.94 5.82 5.06
CA ALA A 52 -11.31 7.21 5.22
C ALA A 52 -10.57 7.77 6.46
N GLY A 53 -9.30 8.12 6.28
CA GLY A 53 -8.40 8.47 7.38
C GLY A 53 -8.80 9.72 8.15
N ASP A 54 -9.52 10.64 7.52
CA ASP A 54 -9.99 11.89 8.17
C ASP A 54 -11.41 11.77 8.75
N ASN A 55 -12.04 10.57 8.76
CA ASN A 55 -13.36 10.39 9.34
C ASN A 55 -13.35 10.66 10.86
N ASP A 56 -14.44 11.28 11.35
CA ASP A 56 -14.59 11.74 12.74
C ASP A 56 -15.43 10.79 13.63
N GLY A 57 -15.70 9.55 13.18
CA GLY A 57 -16.63 8.62 13.84
C GLY A 57 -16.32 8.35 15.32
N ASN A 58 -15.06 8.23 15.68
CA ASN A 58 -14.59 8.05 17.08
C ASN A 58 -13.73 9.21 17.59
N GLY A 59 -13.89 10.40 17.01
CA GLY A 59 -13.15 11.63 17.34
C GLY A 59 -12.52 12.26 16.10
N ASP A 60 -12.12 13.55 16.21
CA ASP A 60 -11.57 14.32 15.09
C ASP A 60 -10.43 13.54 14.39
N ASN A 61 -10.58 13.21 13.10
CA ASN A 61 -9.62 12.44 12.32
C ASN A 61 -9.23 11.08 12.95
N SER A 62 -10.14 10.40 13.63
CA SER A 62 -9.88 9.04 14.13
C SER A 62 -9.69 8.04 12.98
N GLY A 63 -10.31 8.33 11.85
CA GLY A 63 -10.36 7.47 10.69
C GLY A 63 -11.22 6.22 10.88
N HIS A 64 -11.56 5.58 9.77
CA HIS A 64 -12.22 4.28 9.75
C HIS A 64 -11.96 3.51 8.44
N VAL A 65 -12.35 2.25 8.44
CA VAL A 65 -12.45 1.43 7.22
C VAL A 65 -13.84 0.85 7.12
N ARG A 66 -14.43 0.94 5.92
CA ARG A 66 -15.68 0.25 5.58
C ARG A 66 -15.41 -0.81 4.53
N VAL A 67 -15.97 -1.98 4.71
CA VAL A 67 -15.85 -3.10 3.78
C VAL A 67 -17.21 -3.40 3.16
N TYR A 68 -17.24 -3.57 1.84
CA TYR A 68 -18.47 -3.81 1.09
C TYR A 68 -18.38 -5.09 0.26
N GLU A 69 -19.49 -5.81 0.15
CA GLU A 69 -19.66 -6.97 -0.72
C GLU A 69 -20.62 -6.65 -1.88
N TRP A 70 -20.28 -7.12 -3.06
CA TRP A 70 -21.14 -7.06 -4.26
C TRP A 70 -22.07 -8.26 -4.31
N ASP A 71 -23.38 -8.03 -4.18
CA ASP A 71 -24.40 -9.08 -4.23
C ASP A 71 -24.95 -9.34 -5.64
N ASN A 72 -24.28 -8.89 -6.70
CA ASN A 72 -24.67 -8.83 -8.11
C ASN A 72 -25.74 -7.78 -8.43
N THR A 73 -26.15 -6.93 -7.48
CA THR A 73 -27.12 -5.85 -7.68
C THR A 73 -26.67 -4.55 -7.02
N SER A 74 -26.04 -4.63 -5.88
CA SER A 74 -25.61 -3.48 -5.07
C SER A 74 -24.39 -3.81 -4.21
N TRP A 75 -23.62 -2.78 -3.89
CA TRP A 75 -22.63 -2.85 -2.84
C TRP A 75 -23.32 -2.76 -1.48
N THR A 76 -23.14 -3.76 -0.65
CA THR A 76 -23.71 -3.83 0.72
C THR A 76 -22.59 -3.90 1.71
N GLN A 77 -22.62 -3.03 2.73
CA GLN A 77 -21.58 -3.00 3.75
C GLN A 77 -21.58 -4.29 4.58
N LEU A 78 -20.43 -4.87 4.76
CA LEU A 78 -20.19 -6.03 5.63
C LEU A 78 -19.94 -5.58 7.06
N GLY A 79 -20.91 -5.78 7.93
CA GLY A 79 -20.84 -5.39 9.35
C GLY A 79 -20.96 -3.89 9.56
N GLY A 80 -20.39 -3.41 10.68
CA GLY A 80 -20.24 -1.99 10.97
C GLY A 80 -18.91 -1.44 10.51
N ASP A 81 -18.71 -0.14 10.71
CA ASP A 81 -17.42 0.52 10.48
C ASP A 81 -16.35 -0.07 11.38
N ILE A 82 -15.14 -0.12 10.88
CA ILE A 82 -13.96 -0.47 11.67
C ILE A 82 -13.28 0.85 12.02
N ASP A 83 -13.68 1.41 13.17
CA ASP A 83 -13.24 2.72 13.61
C ASP A 83 -11.79 2.75 14.11
N GLY A 84 -11.14 3.90 13.95
CA GLY A 84 -9.91 4.23 14.66
C GLY A 84 -10.16 4.28 16.17
N GLU A 85 -9.12 4.10 16.97
CA GLU A 85 -9.26 4.00 18.43
C GLU A 85 -9.46 5.35 19.10
N ALA A 86 -8.78 6.37 18.59
CA ALA A 86 -8.83 7.70 19.17
C ALA A 86 -8.71 8.79 18.10
N ALA A 87 -9.03 10.02 18.51
CA ALA A 87 -8.88 11.20 17.68
C ALA A 87 -7.42 11.36 17.22
N GLY A 88 -7.24 11.61 15.92
CA GLY A 88 -5.93 11.84 15.31
C GLY A 88 -5.16 10.59 14.90
N ASP A 89 -5.76 9.39 14.96
CA ASP A 89 -5.08 8.15 14.59
C ASP A 89 -4.94 7.96 13.07
N TYR A 90 -5.87 8.54 12.30
CA TYR A 90 -5.94 8.39 10.85
C TYR A 90 -6.05 6.92 10.40
N SER A 91 -6.82 6.10 11.15
CA SER A 91 -7.07 4.70 10.81
C SER A 91 -7.69 4.56 9.42
N GLY A 92 -7.19 3.64 8.60
CA GLY A 92 -7.59 3.53 7.20
C GLY A 92 -6.77 4.40 6.24
N TYR A 93 -5.68 5.03 6.70
CA TYR A 93 -4.71 5.68 5.82
C TYR A 93 -4.15 4.71 4.78
N SER A 94 -3.89 3.48 5.18
CA SER A 94 -3.55 2.36 4.30
C SER A 94 -4.41 1.14 4.63
N VAL A 95 -4.80 0.37 3.61
CA VAL A 95 -5.58 -0.86 3.77
C VAL A 95 -5.09 -1.96 2.82
N SER A 96 -5.14 -3.21 3.26
CA SER A 96 -4.87 -4.38 2.44
C SER A 96 -5.81 -5.52 2.80
N LEU A 97 -6.47 -6.12 1.79
CA LEU A 97 -7.36 -7.28 1.94
C LEU A 97 -6.65 -8.59 1.58
N SER A 98 -7.01 -9.67 2.27
CA SER A 98 -6.75 -11.03 1.78
C SER A 98 -7.48 -11.28 0.45
N SER A 99 -7.00 -12.26 -0.33
CA SER A 99 -7.58 -12.58 -1.64
C SER A 99 -9.07 -12.92 -1.60
N ASP A 100 -9.53 -13.53 -0.53
CA ASP A 100 -10.94 -13.90 -0.33
C ASP A 100 -11.76 -12.78 0.34
N GLY A 101 -11.12 -11.66 0.70
CA GLY A 101 -11.77 -10.52 1.35
C GLY A 101 -12.18 -10.74 2.80
N THR A 102 -11.74 -11.84 3.45
CA THR A 102 -12.16 -12.17 4.82
C THR A 102 -11.24 -11.62 5.89
N ILE A 103 -10.05 -11.12 5.52
CA ILE A 103 -9.08 -10.51 6.44
C ILE A 103 -8.68 -9.14 5.88
N VAL A 104 -8.60 -8.13 6.75
CA VAL A 104 -8.17 -6.77 6.40
C VAL A 104 -7.12 -6.27 7.37
N ALA A 105 -5.99 -5.78 6.85
CA ALA A 105 -5.00 -5.03 7.59
C ALA A 105 -5.24 -3.52 7.39
N ILE A 106 -5.18 -2.75 8.47
CA ILE A 106 -5.51 -1.33 8.52
C ILE A 106 -4.38 -0.58 9.21
N GLY A 107 -3.75 0.34 8.50
CA GLY A 107 -2.74 1.22 9.06
C GLY A 107 -3.34 2.50 9.65
N ALA A 108 -2.80 2.91 10.79
CA ALA A 108 -3.11 4.14 11.51
C ALA A 108 -1.78 4.84 11.87
N PRO A 109 -1.13 5.51 10.90
CA PRO A 109 0.27 5.94 11.06
C PRO A 109 0.46 7.07 12.06
N VAL A 110 -0.59 7.76 12.47
CA VAL A 110 -0.50 8.91 13.38
C VAL A 110 -0.82 8.54 14.84
N ASN A 111 -1.25 7.29 15.06
CA ASN A 111 -1.54 6.80 16.41
C ASN A 111 -0.34 6.98 17.36
N ASP A 112 -0.64 7.23 18.64
CA ASP A 112 0.29 7.29 19.78
C ASP A 112 1.59 8.09 19.52
N ASN A 113 1.46 9.42 19.35
CA ASN A 113 2.57 10.33 19.04
C ASN A 113 3.29 10.00 17.74
N TYR A 114 2.54 9.64 16.70
CA TYR A 114 3.08 9.27 15.38
C TYR A 114 3.95 8.01 15.37
N SER A 115 3.92 7.18 16.42
CA SER A 115 4.54 5.86 16.34
C SER A 115 3.85 5.00 15.29
N GLY A 116 2.54 5.17 15.20
CA GLY A 116 1.68 4.43 14.30
C GLY A 116 1.48 2.97 14.71
N HIS A 117 0.48 2.34 14.15
CA HIS A 117 0.22 0.91 14.32
C HIS A 117 -0.50 0.31 13.11
N VAL A 118 -0.59 -1.01 13.09
CA VAL A 118 -1.46 -1.76 12.18
C VAL A 118 -2.34 -2.68 13.00
N ARG A 119 -3.65 -2.68 12.70
CA ARG A 119 -4.62 -3.63 13.24
C ARG A 119 -5.13 -4.53 12.14
N VAL A 120 -5.28 -5.81 12.45
CA VAL A 120 -5.78 -6.80 11.50
C VAL A 120 -7.10 -7.37 11.98
N TYR A 121 -8.09 -7.41 11.09
CA TYR A 121 -9.44 -7.88 11.42
C TYR A 121 -9.83 -9.04 10.51
N GLN A 122 -10.61 -9.97 11.10
CA GLN A 122 -11.19 -11.09 10.37
C GLN A 122 -12.73 -10.99 10.40
N TRP A 123 -13.35 -11.28 9.26
CA TRP A 123 -14.79 -11.39 9.12
C TRP A 123 -15.30 -12.75 9.57
N ASP A 124 -16.18 -12.78 10.56
CA ASP A 124 -16.77 -14.03 11.10
C ASP A 124 -18.15 -14.36 10.51
N ASN A 125 -18.52 -13.74 9.41
CA ASN A 125 -19.83 -13.73 8.75
C ASN A 125 -20.91 -12.86 9.45
N THR A 126 -20.57 -12.15 10.51
CA THR A 126 -21.46 -11.25 11.23
C THR A 126 -20.83 -9.91 11.60
N SER A 127 -19.55 -9.94 11.93
CA SER A 127 -18.79 -8.78 12.36
C SER A 127 -17.31 -8.91 12.03
N TRP A 128 -16.63 -7.77 11.93
CA TRP A 128 -15.19 -7.69 11.91
C TRP A 128 -14.65 -7.80 13.32
N THR A 129 -13.80 -8.78 13.56
CA THR A 129 -13.17 -9.02 14.86
C THR A 129 -11.66 -8.93 14.71
N GLN A 130 -11.03 -8.13 15.55
CA GLN A 130 -9.57 -8.02 15.54
C GLN A 130 -8.92 -9.35 15.89
N ILE A 131 -7.89 -9.73 15.12
CA ILE A 131 -7.09 -10.92 15.36
C ILE A 131 -5.70 -10.53 15.86
N GLY A 132 -5.37 -10.99 17.07
CA GLY A 132 -4.17 -10.58 17.78
C GLY A 132 -4.26 -9.19 18.41
N ASP A 133 -3.15 -8.77 19.00
CA ASP A 133 -2.97 -7.42 19.52
C ASP A 133 -2.53 -6.47 18.39
N ASP A 134 -2.50 -5.17 18.66
CA ASP A 134 -1.99 -4.17 17.75
C ASP A 134 -0.52 -4.44 17.38
N ILE A 135 -0.16 -4.16 16.14
CA ILE A 135 1.23 -4.22 15.71
C ILE A 135 1.77 -2.79 15.76
N ASP A 136 2.30 -2.43 16.92
CA ASP A 136 2.75 -1.05 17.19
C ASP A 136 4.04 -0.68 16.48
N GLY A 137 4.18 0.61 16.16
CA GLY A 137 5.46 1.22 15.80
C GLY A 137 6.44 1.16 16.96
N GLU A 138 7.74 1.21 16.67
CA GLU A 138 8.78 1.03 17.69
C GLU A 138 9.04 2.29 18.48
N ALA A 139 8.92 3.45 17.86
CA ALA A 139 9.18 4.72 18.49
C ALA A 139 8.27 5.84 17.97
N ALA A 140 8.21 6.93 18.73
CA ALA A 140 7.47 8.12 18.32
C ALA A 140 8.04 8.71 17.01
N ASN A 141 7.16 9.11 16.12
CA ASN A 141 7.43 9.63 14.77
C ASN A 141 7.90 8.60 13.72
N ASP A 142 7.74 7.30 13.95
CA ASP A 142 8.05 6.27 12.97
C ASP A 142 7.01 6.17 11.85
N PHE A 143 5.77 6.60 12.10
CA PHE A 143 4.64 6.48 11.19
C PHE A 143 4.40 5.04 10.71
N SER A 144 4.58 4.05 11.59
CA SER A 144 4.31 2.64 11.27
C SER A 144 2.87 2.46 10.77
N GLY A 145 2.68 1.73 9.67
CA GLY A 145 1.39 1.61 9.00
C GLY A 145 1.12 2.71 7.97
N ILE A 146 2.13 3.54 7.60
CA ILE A 146 2.00 4.46 6.46
C ILE A 146 1.71 3.69 5.17
N SER A 147 2.22 2.48 5.05
CA SER A 147 1.92 1.51 4.01
C SER A 147 1.75 0.11 4.59
N VAL A 148 0.79 -0.65 4.06
CA VAL A 148 0.57 -2.05 4.43
C VAL A 148 0.33 -2.89 3.18
N SER A 149 0.81 -4.13 3.19
CA SER A 149 0.53 -5.11 2.16
C SER A 149 0.44 -6.51 2.76
N MET A 150 -0.56 -7.29 2.35
CA MET A 150 -0.90 -8.58 2.95
C MET A 150 -0.75 -9.72 1.95
N SER A 151 -0.32 -10.90 2.43
CA SER A 151 -0.34 -12.14 1.65
C SER A 151 -1.76 -12.54 1.27
N SER A 152 -1.90 -13.37 0.25
CA SER A 152 -3.21 -13.78 -0.29
C SER A 152 -4.14 -14.43 0.74
N ASP A 153 -3.59 -15.18 1.67
CA ASP A 153 -4.35 -15.85 2.74
C ASP A 153 -4.54 -15.01 4.00
N GLY A 154 -3.96 -13.80 4.03
CA GLY A 154 -4.03 -12.91 5.18
C GLY A 154 -3.14 -13.30 6.36
N SER A 155 -2.26 -14.29 6.19
CA SER A 155 -1.41 -14.79 7.29
C SER A 155 -0.10 -14.00 7.46
N ILE A 156 0.32 -13.22 6.45
CA ILE A 156 1.55 -12.42 6.50
C ILE A 156 1.21 -10.96 6.14
N VAL A 157 1.76 -10.02 6.89
CA VAL A 157 1.61 -8.58 6.65
C VAL A 157 2.97 -7.88 6.66
N ALA A 158 3.25 -7.10 5.61
CA ALA A 158 4.38 -6.20 5.54
C ALA A 158 3.92 -4.78 5.88
N ILE A 159 4.64 -4.10 6.76
CA ILE A 159 4.30 -2.80 7.34
C ILE A 159 5.47 -1.85 7.15
N GLY A 160 5.23 -0.75 6.46
CA GLY A 160 6.20 0.32 6.30
C GLY A 160 6.11 1.36 7.41
N ALA A 161 7.28 1.85 7.82
CA ALA A 161 7.48 2.94 8.75
C ALA A 161 8.55 3.88 8.16
N GLY A 162 8.11 4.75 7.25
CA GLY A 162 9.01 5.53 6.39
C GLY A 162 9.87 6.55 7.14
N ASP A 163 9.45 6.97 8.32
CA ASP A 163 10.16 7.97 9.13
C ASP A 163 10.99 7.35 10.26
N ASN A 164 11.07 6.00 10.35
CA ASN A 164 11.87 5.32 11.37
C ASN A 164 13.35 5.71 11.28
N ASP A 165 14.00 5.85 12.45
CA ASP A 165 15.38 6.34 12.60
C ASP A 165 16.43 5.23 12.77
N GLY A 166 16.07 3.95 12.55
CA GLY A 166 16.92 2.78 12.83
C GLY A 166 18.32 2.83 12.22
N ASN A 167 18.44 3.34 11.00
CA ASN A 167 19.73 3.51 10.29
C ASN A 167 20.06 4.98 9.98
N GLY A 168 19.51 5.91 10.77
CA GLY A 168 19.69 7.37 10.66
C GLY A 168 18.35 8.09 10.51
N ASP A 169 18.36 9.40 10.77
CA ASP A 169 17.14 10.23 10.79
C ASP A 169 16.28 9.98 9.53
N ASN A 170 15.05 9.48 9.69
CA ASN A 170 14.10 9.15 8.62
C ASN A 170 14.70 8.19 7.56
N SER A 171 15.52 7.23 7.96
CA SER A 171 15.99 6.19 7.05
C SER A 171 14.83 5.29 6.58
N GLY A 172 13.85 5.12 7.44
CA GLY A 172 12.72 4.24 7.28
C GLY A 172 13.08 2.77 7.40
N HIS A 173 12.06 1.94 7.59
CA HIS A 173 12.17 0.48 7.57
C HIS A 173 10.87 -0.20 7.14
N VAL A 174 10.94 -1.51 6.95
CA VAL A 174 9.79 -2.40 6.82
C VAL A 174 9.93 -3.56 7.80
N ARG A 175 8.84 -3.88 8.50
CA ARG A 175 8.72 -5.09 9.32
C ARG A 175 7.67 -5.99 8.72
N VAL A 176 7.94 -7.29 8.71
CA VAL A 176 7.01 -8.31 8.20
C VAL A 176 6.59 -9.22 9.35
N TYR A 177 5.31 -9.49 9.47
CA TYR A 177 4.74 -10.30 10.56
C TYR A 177 3.96 -11.47 10.01
N GLU A 178 4.02 -12.60 10.71
CA GLU A 178 3.24 -13.81 10.44
C GLU A 178 2.25 -14.07 11.58
N TRP A 179 1.03 -14.47 11.24
CA TRP A 179 -0.01 -14.88 12.17
C TRP A 179 0.10 -16.36 12.47
N ASP A 180 0.40 -16.71 13.72
CA ASP A 180 0.52 -18.11 14.17
C ASP A 180 -0.80 -18.72 14.69
N ASN A 181 -1.94 -18.09 14.43
CA ASN A 181 -3.28 -18.34 14.96
C ASN A 181 -3.49 -17.88 16.42
N THR A 182 -2.52 -17.21 17.03
CA THR A 182 -2.62 -16.68 18.41
C THR A 182 -2.05 -15.26 18.52
N SER A 183 -1.00 -14.97 17.79
CA SER A 183 -0.29 -13.69 17.82
C SER A 183 0.39 -13.37 16.48
N TRP A 184 0.61 -12.10 16.23
CA TRP A 184 1.48 -11.63 15.17
C TRP A 184 2.93 -11.70 15.64
N THR A 185 3.76 -12.44 14.91
CA THR A 185 5.19 -12.64 15.23
C THR A 185 6.03 -12.11 14.06
N GLN A 186 7.00 -11.26 14.37
CA GLN A 186 7.86 -10.69 13.34
C GLN A 186 8.72 -11.78 12.67
N LEU A 187 8.74 -11.78 11.35
CA LEU A 187 9.59 -12.64 10.52
C LEU A 187 10.96 -11.98 10.30
N GLY A 188 11.97 -12.52 10.96
CA GLY A 188 13.33 -12.00 10.86
C GLY A 188 13.53 -10.68 11.62
N GLY A 189 14.50 -9.91 11.18
CA GLY A 189 14.76 -8.55 11.68
C GLY A 189 14.14 -7.50 10.76
N ASP A 190 14.28 -6.25 11.17
CA ASP A 190 13.85 -5.10 10.38
C ASP A 190 14.59 -5.05 9.04
N ILE A 191 13.87 -4.60 8.01
CA ILE A 191 14.48 -4.32 6.70
C ILE A 191 14.71 -2.81 6.63
N ASP A 192 15.86 -2.38 7.14
CA ASP A 192 16.21 -0.97 7.29
C ASP A 192 16.45 -0.26 5.95
N GLY A 193 16.14 1.04 5.93
CA GLY A 193 16.59 1.95 4.89
C GLY A 193 18.12 2.06 4.88
N GLU A 194 18.70 2.45 3.77
CA GLU A 194 20.17 2.46 3.60
C GLU A 194 20.83 3.66 4.27
N ALA A 195 20.17 4.81 4.24
CA ALA A 195 20.73 6.04 4.78
C ALA A 195 19.64 6.99 5.30
N ALA A 196 20.07 7.94 6.11
CA ALA A 196 19.20 8.99 6.61
C ALA A 196 18.51 9.76 5.47
N GLY A 197 17.21 9.95 5.60
CA GLY A 197 16.37 10.67 4.65
C GLY A 197 15.88 9.87 3.46
N ASP A 198 16.10 8.55 3.42
CA ASP A 198 15.64 7.68 2.33
C ASP A 198 14.13 7.39 2.37
N TYR A 199 13.54 7.39 3.56
CA TYR A 199 12.13 7.07 3.79
C TYR A 199 11.75 5.69 3.24
N SER A 200 12.60 4.68 3.46
CA SER A 200 12.34 3.28 3.08
C SER A 200 11.09 2.75 3.76
N GLY A 201 10.20 2.10 3.02
CA GLY A 201 8.90 1.67 3.54
C GLY A 201 7.77 2.68 3.34
N GLN A 202 8.02 3.80 2.64
CA GLN A 202 6.94 4.71 2.22
C GLN A 202 5.91 3.99 1.34
N SER A 203 6.33 3.02 0.58
CA SER A 203 5.47 2.09 -0.16
C SER A 203 5.98 0.66 0.00
N VAL A 204 5.07 -0.31 0.11
CA VAL A 204 5.39 -1.72 0.26
C VAL A 204 4.42 -2.57 -0.55
N SER A 205 4.91 -3.67 -1.12
CA SER A 205 4.10 -4.70 -1.77
C SER A 205 4.68 -6.06 -1.48
N ILE A 206 3.84 -7.04 -1.07
CA ILE A 206 4.26 -8.40 -0.75
C ILE A 206 3.68 -9.40 -1.74
N SER A 207 4.41 -10.49 -2.03
CA SER A 207 3.93 -11.60 -2.87
C SER A 207 2.75 -12.34 -2.22
N SER A 208 2.01 -13.09 -3.03
CA SER A 208 0.83 -13.83 -2.58
C SER A 208 1.11 -14.81 -1.45
N ASP A 209 2.28 -15.42 -1.44
CA ASP A 209 2.72 -16.36 -0.41
C ASP A 209 3.48 -15.70 0.76
N GLY A 210 3.66 -14.37 0.70
CA GLY A 210 4.38 -13.62 1.73
C GLY A 210 5.90 -13.76 1.70
N SER A 211 6.47 -14.45 0.71
CA SER A 211 7.91 -14.77 0.67
C SER A 211 8.78 -13.69 0.04
N ILE A 212 8.18 -12.76 -0.74
CA ILE A 212 8.91 -11.69 -1.44
C ILE A 212 8.26 -10.34 -1.10
N VAL A 213 9.07 -9.35 -0.75
CA VAL A 213 8.62 -7.97 -0.46
C VAL A 213 9.40 -6.96 -1.29
N ALA A 214 8.70 -6.04 -1.95
CA ALA A 214 9.27 -4.86 -2.60
C ALA A 214 9.03 -3.63 -1.73
N ILE A 215 10.06 -2.82 -1.56
CA ILE A 215 10.09 -1.67 -0.66
C ILE A 215 10.57 -0.45 -1.42
N GLY A 216 9.76 0.59 -1.46
CA GLY A 216 10.12 1.88 -2.05
C GLY A 216 10.75 2.83 -1.04
N ALA A 217 11.80 3.53 -1.49
CA ALA A 217 12.51 4.58 -0.76
C ALA A 217 12.63 5.81 -1.67
N LYS A 218 11.55 6.57 -1.79
CA LYS A 218 11.38 7.62 -2.80
C LYS A 218 12.36 8.78 -2.71
N TYR A 219 12.97 9.00 -1.55
CA TYR A 219 13.97 10.06 -1.36
C TYR A 219 15.41 9.54 -1.37
N ASN A 220 15.62 8.21 -1.57
CA ASN A 220 16.96 7.68 -1.74
C ASN A 220 17.73 8.46 -2.82
N SER A 221 19.01 8.70 -2.57
CA SER A 221 19.84 9.56 -3.41
C SER A 221 20.96 8.82 -4.13
N GLY A 222 20.83 7.50 -4.33
CA GLY A 222 21.85 6.65 -4.96
C GLY A 222 22.23 7.09 -6.38
N ASN A 223 21.26 7.55 -7.17
CA ASN A 223 21.47 8.03 -8.55
C ASN A 223 21.17 9.54 -8.73
N GLY A 224 21.26 10.32 -7.66
CA GLY A 224 20.98 11.75 -7.64
C GLY A 224 20.02 12.11 -6.51
N ILE A 225 20.00 13.40 -6.11
CA ILE A 225 19.17 13.84 -4.97
C ILE A 225 17.71 13.44 -5.20
N SER A 226 17.15 12.64 -4.29
CA SER A 226 15.76 12.14 -4.35
C SER A 226 15.42 11.45 -5.69
N SER A 227 16.39 10.73 -6.28
CA SER A 227 16.09 9.88 -7.44
C SER A 227 15.12 8.76 -7.07
N GLY A 228 15.19 8.32 -5.82
CA GLY A 228 14.47 7.19 -5.29
C GLY A 228 15.03 5.84 -5.75
N ASN A 229 14.64 4.79 -5.06
CA ASN A 229 14.92 3.41 -5.45
C ASN A 229 13.83 2.45 -4.95
N VAL A 230 13.91 1.21 -5.43
CA VAL A 230 13.16 0.07 -4.89
C VAL A 230 14.13 -1.05 -4.62
N ARG A 231 14.00 -1.67 -3.45
CA ARG A 231 14.71 -2.89 -3.07
C ARG A 231 13.71 -4.02 -2.90
N VAL A 232 14.06 -5.20 -3.40
CA VAL A 232 13.22 -6.39 -3.29
C VAL A 232 13.95 -7.43 -2.46
N TYR A 233 13.23 -8.06 -1.52
CA TYR A 233 13.80 -9.05 -0.61
C TYR A 233 13.02 -10.35 -0.66
N GLU A 234 13.72 -11.47 -0.46
CA GLU A 234 13.18 -12.82 -0.35
C GLU A 234 13.43 -13.37 1.05
N TRP A 235 12.43 -14.01 1.63
CA TRP A 235 12.52 -14.73 2.91
C TRP A 235 13.08 -16.14 2.69
N ASP A 236 14.17 -16.50 3.39
CA ASP A 236 14.82 -17.80 3.28
C ASP A 236 14.56 -18.74 4.47
N ASP A 237 13.44 -18.56 5.18
CA ASP A 237 13.06 -19.22 6.44
C ASP A 237 13.87 -18.76 7.66
N SER A 238 14.76 -17.79 7.53
CA SER A 238 15.59 -17.27 8.62
C SER A 238 15.87 -15.76 8.56
N SER A 239 15.92 -15.21 7.38
CA SER A 239 16.26 -13.79 7.15
C SER A 239 15.71 -13.30 5.81
N TRP A 240 15.51 -11.98 5.74
CA TRP A 240 15.23 -11.29 4.50
C TRP A 240 16.53 -11.02 3.74
N ASN A 241 16.64 -11.52 2.53
CA ASN A 241 17.81 -11.36 1.67
C ASN A 241 17.46 -10.58 0.43
N GLN A 242 18.23 -9.54 0.13
CA GLN A 242 17.95 -8.73 -1.05
C GLN A 242 18.13 -9.52 -2.34
N LEU A 243 17.12 -9.45 -3.22
CA LEU A 243 17.16 -10.02 -4.56
C LEU A 243 17.78 -9.04 -5.56
N GLY A 244 19.01 -9.31 -5.92
CA GLY A 244 19.77 -8.48 -6.87
C GLY A 244 20.25 -7.17 -6.28
N SER A 245 20.46 -6.19 -7.14
CA SER A 245 20.81 -4.82 -6.77
C SER A 245 19.59 -3.93 -6.70
N ASP A 246 19.75 -2.75 -6.15
CA ASP A 246 18.73 -1.71 -6.12
C ASP A 246 18.21 -1.42 -7.52
N ILE A 247 16.93 -1.09 -7.60
CA ILE A 247 16.31 -0.59 -8.82
C ILE A 247 16.21 0.93 -8.67
N ASP A 248 17.24 1.62 -9.09
CA ASP A 248 17.37 3.07 -8.92
C ASP A 248 16.45 3.87 -9.85
N GLY A 249 16.02 5.04 -9.37
CA GLY A 249 15.45 6.09 -10.22
C GLY A 249 16.47 6.58 -11.25
N GLU A 250 16.02 7.13 -12.36
CA GLU A 250 16.87 7.49 -13.46
C GLU A 250 17.63 8.80 -13.24
N ALA A 251 16.97 9.76 -12.62
CA ALA A 251 17.52 11.09 -12.39
C ALA A 251 17.10 11.69 -11.04
N ALA A 252 17.80 12.74 -10.65
CA ALA A 252 17.47 13.49 -9.44
C ALA A 252 16.06 14.06 -9.53
N GLY A 253 15.27 13.86 -8.47
CA GLY A 253 13.89 14.36 -8.36
C GLY A 253 12.83 13.43 -8.91
N ASP A 254 13.16 12.28 -9.47
CA ASP A 254 12.19 11.34 -10.04
C ASP A 254 11.26 10.72 -8.98
N LEU A 255 11.74 10.59 -7.74
CA LEU A 255 10.98 10.00 -6.65
C LEU A 255 10.55 8.54 -6.93
N SER A 256 11.40 7.78 -7.63
CA SER A 256 11.17 6.37 -7.95
C SER A 256 10.94 5.54 -6.69
N GLY A 257 9.94 4.64 -6.70
CA GLY A 257 9.53 3.91 -5.51
C GLY A 257 8.53 4.68 -4.63
N HIS A 258 7.95 5.79 -5.12
CA HIS A 258 6.81 6.39 -4.43
C HIS A 258 5.63 5.43 -4.34
N SER A 259 5.40 4.65 -5.36
CA SER A 259 4.46 3.53 -5.38
C SER A 259 5.12 2.29 -5.96
N VAL A 260 4.78 1.12 -5.40
CA VAL A 260 5.28 -0.18 -5.85
C VAL A 260 4.15 -1.20 -5.89
N SER A 261 4.20 -2.13 -6.84
CA SER A 261 3.29 -3.26 -6.91
C SER A 261 4.02 -4.49 -7.43
N LEU A 262 3.94 -5.60 -6.69
CA LEU A 262 4.46 -6.90 -7.09
C LEU A 262 3.41 -7.74 -7.80
N ARG A 263 3.86 -8.52 -8.79
CA ARG A 263 3.12 -9.69 -9.27
C ARG A 263 2.96 -10.71 -8.12
N SER A 264 1.91 -11.54 -8.21
CA SER A 264 1.57 -12.50 -7.15
C SER A 264 2.72 -13.45 -6.73
N ASP A 265 3.61 -13.81 -7.65
CA ASP A 265 4.77 -14.67 -7.38
C ASP A 265 6.06 -13.88 -7.08
N GLY A 266 6.00 -12.56 -6.99
CA GLY A 266 7.13 -11.68 -6.72
C GLY A 266 8.12 -11.51 -7.89
N SER A 267 7.88 -12.12 -9.05
CA SER A 267 8.83 -12.10 -10.17
C SER A 267 8.79 -10.84 -11.04
N ILE A 268 7.76 -10.01 -10.90
CA ILE A 268 7.61 -8.74 -11.61
C ILE A 268 7.27 -7.64 -10.61
N VAL A 269 7.90 -6.46 -10.76
CA VAL A 269 7.59 -5.27 -9.98
C VAL A 269 7.32 -4.08 -10.89
N ALA A 270 6.22 -3.36 -10.64
CA ALA A 270 5.96 -2.04 -11.23
C ALA A 270 6.31 -0.96 -10.21
N ILE A 271 6.97 0.09 -10.69
CA ILE A 271 7.54 1.17 -9.87
C ILE A 271 7.09 2.51 -10.43
N GLY A 272 6.41 3.29 -9.62
CA GLY A 272 6.01 4.65 -9.97
C GLY A 272 7.06 5.68 -9.55
N ALA A 273 7.27 6.66 -10.42
CA ALA A 273 8.17 7.79 -10.25
C ALA A 273 7.47 9.07 -10.73
N TYR A 274 6.55 9.57 -9.90
CA TYR A 274 5.68 10.69 -10.29
C TYR A 274 6.42 12.02 -10.51
N GLY A 275 7.64 12.13 -10.00
CA GLY A 275 8.49 13.30 -10.16
C GLY A 275 9.30 13.32 -11.46
N ASN A 276 9.25 12.23 -12.26
CA ASN A 276 10.04 12.15 -13.50
C ASN A 276 9.61 13.20 -14.53
N ASP A 277 10.59 13.74 -15.25
CA ASP A 277 10.43 14.83 -16.25
C ASP A 277 10.48 14.34 -17.71
N GLY A 278 10.39 13.02 -17.98
CA GLY A 278 10.62 12.40 -19.29
C GLY A 278 9.76 12.98 -20.41
N ASN A 279 8.50 13.28 -20.15
CA ASN A 279 7.57 13.89 -21.12
C ASN A 279 7.11 15.30 -20.71
N GLY A 280 7.87 15.98 -19.87
CA GLY A 280 7.60 17.31 -19.35
C GLY A 280 7.77 17.37 -17.82
N ASN A 281 7.86 18.58 -17.28
CA ASN A 281 8.05 18.77 -15.84
C ASN A 281 6.97 18.02 -15.04
N LEU A 282 7.38 17.15 -14.10
CA LEU A 282 6.47 16.32 -13.28
C LEU A 282 5.44 15.53 -14.12
N SER A 283 5.79 15.09 -15.32
CA SER A 283 4.92 14.21 -16.12
C SER A 283 4.73 12.87 -15.42
N GLY A 284 5.75 12.43 -14.72
CA GLY A 284 5.82 11.13 -14.09
C GLY A 284 5.95 9.97 -15.08
N HIS A 285 6.30 8.81 -14.58
CA HIS A 285 6.32 7.56 -15.34
C HIS A 285 6.18 6.33 -14.45
N VAL A 286 5.98 5.18 -15.08
CA VAL A 286 6.06 3.86 -14.45
C VAL A 286 7.05 3.00 -15.22
N ARG A 287 7.93 2.29 -14.50
CA ARG A 287 8.81 1.27 -15.05
C ARG A 287 8.47 -0.09 -14.48
N VAL A 288 8.52 -1.11 -15.32
CA VAL A 288 8.22 -2.50 -14.92
C VAL A 288 9.46 -3.35 -15.09
N TYR A 289 9.79 -4.16 -14.08
CA TYR A 289 10.97 -5.00 -14.07
C TYR A 289 10.62 -6.45 -13.81
N GLU A 290 11.36 -7.38 -14.45
CA GLU A 290 11.25 -8.83 -14.25
C GLU A 290 12.54 -9.36 -13.61
N TRP A 291 12.39 -10.24 -12.65
CA TRP A 291 13.49 -10.99 -12.03
C TRP A 291 13.89 -12.19 -12.91
N ASN A 292 15.12 -12.19 -13.39
CA ASN A 292 15.65 -13.28 -14.24
C ASN A 292 16.47 -14.34 -13.47
N ASN A 293 16.30 -14.44 -12.17
CA ASN A 293 17.06 -15.24 -11.20
C ASN A 293 18.47 -14.72 -10.88
N THR A 294 18.87 -13.57 -11.40
CA THR A 294 20.19 -12.95 -11.12
C THR A 294 20.14 -11.43 -11.00
N SER A 295 19.23 -10.81 -11.72
CA SER A 295 19.06 -9.35 -11.75
C SER A 295 17.65 -8.96 -12.15
N TRP A 296 17.25 -7.77 -11.73
CA TRP A 296 16.06 -7.11 -12.23
C TRP A 296 16.35 -6.51 -13.60
N THR A 297 15.49 -6.80 -14.57
CA THR A 297 15.63 -6.32 -15.95
C THR A 297 14.33 -5.64 -16.36
N GLN A 298 14.41 -4.41 -16.84
CA GLN A 298 13.22 -3.68 -17.29
C GLN A 298 12.52 -4.39 -18.45
N ILE A 299 11.20 -4.46 -18.37
CA ILE A 299 10.33 -5.01 -19.41
C ILE A 299 9.71 -3.85 -20.19
N GLY A 300 10.00 -3.78 -21.48
CA GLY A 300 9.51 -2.70 -22.35
C GLY A 300 10.20 -1.36 -22.08
N ASP A 301 9.61 -0.31 -22.64
CA ASP A 301 10.04 1.07 -22.46
C ASP A 301 9.30 1.67 -21.25
N ASP A 302 9.68 2.88 -20.83
CA ASP A 302 9.01 3.63 -19.78
C ASP A 302 7.55 3.91 -20.19
N ILE A 303 6.67 3.85 -19.22
CA ILE A 303 5.26 4.21 -19.41
C ILE A 303 5.11 5.64 -18.88
N ASP A 304 5.36 6.61 -19.78
CA ASP A 304 5.38 8.03 -19.46
C ASP A 304 3.98 8.62 -19.24
N GLY A 305 3.91 9.63 -18.37
CA GLY A 305 2.73 10.49 -18.28
C GLY A 305 2.49 11.25 -19.59
N GLU A 306 1.26 11.60 -19.89
CA GLU A 306 0.85 12.18 -21.16
C GLU A 306 1.33 13.63 -21.32
N ALA A 307 1.38 14.38 -20.23
CA ALA A 307 1.73 15.80 -20.23
C ALA A 307 2.46 16.23 -18.93
N ALA A 308 3.02 17.42 -18.96
CA ALA A 308 3.61 18.05 -17.78
C ALA A 308 2.55 18.19 -16.68
N ASP A 309 2.99 18.00 -15.42
CA ASP A 309 2.20 18.06 -14.20
C ASP A 309 1.14 16.95 -14.03
N ASP A 310 1.14 15.90 -14.88
CA ASP A 310 0.25 14.75 -14.75
C ASP A 310 0.60 13.85 -13.54
N GLN A 311 1.86 13.85 -13.11
CA GLN A 311 2.33 13.02 -11.99
C GLN A 311 1.99 11.53 -12.14
N SER A 312 2.09 11.00 -13.35
CA SER A 312 1.86 9.58 -13.65
C SER A 312 2.76 8.67 -12.81
N GLY A 313 2.20 7.59 -12.26
CA GLY A 313 2.91 6.73 -11.32
C GLY A 313 2.78 7.17 -9.85
N HIS A 314 1.88 8.12 -9.54
CA HIS A 314 1.54 8.42 -8.15
C HIS A 314 0.98 7.19 -7.43
N SER A 315 0.24 6.35 -8.12
CA SER A 315 -0.14 5.01 -7.67
C SER A 315 0.02 4.00 -8.81
N VAL A 316 0.37 2.75 -8.46
CA VAL A 316 0.47 1.65 -9.42
C VAL A 316 -0.16 0.39 -8.84
N SER A 317 -0.73 -0.44 -9.71
CA SER A 317 -1.23 -1.76 -9.34
C SER A 317 -1.04 -2.73 -10.50
N LEU A 318 -0.41 -3.89 -10.24
CA LEU A 318 -0.27 -5.00 -11.19
C LEU A 318 -1.41 -6.01 -11.03
N SER A 319 -1.84 -6.59 -12.14
CA SER A 319 -2.66 -7.80 -12.08
C SER A 319 -1.85 -8.97 -11.49
N SER A 320 -2.54 -9.96 -10.90
CA SER A 320 -1.92 -11.12 -10.26
C SER A 320 -0.99 -11.91 -11.21
N ASP A 321 -1.25 -11.90 -12.52
CA ASP A 321 -0.42 -12.53 -13.55
C ASP A 321 0.64 -11.59 -14.17
N GLY A 322 0.69 -10.32 -13.74
CA GLY A 322 1.63 -9.31 -14.23
C GLY A 322 1.41 -8.84 -15.67
N SER A 323 0.29 -9.22 -16.30
CA SER A 323 0.01 -8.85 -17.70
C SER A 323 -0.61 -7.48 -17.88
N PHE A 324 -1.14 -6.88 -16.82
CA PHE A 324 -1.74 -5.55 -16.81
C PHE A 324 -1.16 -4.71 -15.68
N VAL A 325 -1.01 -3.43 -15.93
CA VAL A 325 -0.69 -2.41 -14.94
C VAL A 325 -1.72 -1.29 -14.98
N ALA A 326 -2.26 -0.92 -13.83
CA ALA A 326 -3.05 0.29 -13.66
C ALA A 326 -2.16 1.38 -13.07
N ILE A 327 -2.26 2.59 -13.61
CA ILE A 327 -1.41 3.73 -13.24
C ILE A 327 -2.31 4.91 -12.92
N GLY A 328 -2.12 5.49 -11.73
CA GLY A 328 -2.79 6.72 -11.32
C GLY A 328 -1.92 7.94 -11.60
N ALA A 329 -2.58 9.01 -12.04
CA ALA A 329 -2.05 10.35 -12.23
C ALA A 329 -2.94 11.35 -11.47
N LEU A 330 -2.38 12.45 -10.92
CA LEU A 330 -3.12 13.44 -10.11
C LEU A 330 -3.61 14.61 -10.95
#